data_1c0cbaa87dcedd8cab26284d81cf1bee
#
_entry.id   1c0cbaa87dcedd8cab26284d81cf1bee
#
_cell.length_a   1.000
_cell.length_b   1.000
_cell.length_c   1.000
_cell.angle_alpha   90.00
_cell.angle_beta   90.00
_cell.angle_gamma   90.00
#
_symmetry.space_group_name_H-M   'P 1'
#
loop_
_entity.id
_entity.type
_entity.pdbx_description
1 polymer ?
#
loop_
_entity_poly.entity_id
_entity_poly.type
_entity_poly.pdbx_seq_one_letter_code
_entity_poly.pdbx_strand_id
1 'polypeptide(L)' 'MSVLCLGEVWLELNAAAAPELTETFRVQTGGWGADFCRQYAALGGQAALLAQLGADPFGRKAAAQLAADGVDCSRLCFT' A
#
# COMPACT_ATOMS: atom_id res chain seq x y z
N MET A 1 -7.74 7.51 18.32
CA MET A 1 -6.37 7.09 18.61
C MET A 1 -5.57 7.08 17.30
N SER A 2 -4.35 7.55 17.33
CA SER A 2 -3.52 7.61 16.12
C SER A 2 -2.24 6.79 16.29
N VAL A 3 -1.78 6.24 15.17
CA VAL A 3 -0.60 5.38 15.11
C VAL A 3 0.29 5.84 13.96
N LEU A 4 1.58 5.90 14.21
CA LEU A 4 2.58 6.06 13.16
C LEU A 4 3.29 4.71 13.00
N CYS A 5 3.18 4.14 11.81
CA CYS A 5 3.84 2.87 11.51
C CYS A 5 5.09 3.13 10.68
N LEU A 6 6.21 2.59 11.13
CA LEU A 6 7.45 2.57 10.36
C LEU A 6 7.54 1.19 9.74
N GLY A 7 7.43 1.11 8.43
CA GLY A 7 7.36 -0.18 7.80
C GLY A 7 7.61 -0.11 6.32
N GLU A 8 7.17 -1.15 5.65
CA GLU A 8 7.41 -1.33 4.23
C GLU A 8 6.10 -1.45 3.47
N VAL A 9 6.17 -1.14 2.19
CA VAL A 9 5.06 -1.23 1.27
C VAL A 9 5.61 -1.67 -0.09
N TRP A 10 4.87 -2.55 -0.77
CA TRP A 10 5.23 -3.01 -2.11
C TRP A 10 3.97 -3.18 -2.95
N LEU A 11 4.17 -3.38 -4.24
CA LEU A 11 3.09 -3.77 -5.14
C LEU A 11 3.17 -5.27 -5.38
N GLU A 12 2.01 -5.89 -5.39
CA GLU A 12 1.86 -7.32 -5.69
C GLU A 12 1.18 -7.47 -7.04
N LEU A 13 1.66 -8.42 -7.82
CA LEU A 13 1.03 -8.82 -9.07
C LEU A 13 0.37 -10.17 -8.85
N ASN A 14 -0.96 -10.17 -8.77
CA ASN A 14 -1.73 -11.36 -8.49
C ASN A 14 -2.38 -11.87 -9.76
N ALA A 15 -2.09 -13.12 -10.14
CA ALA A 15 -2.68 -13.75 -11.31
C ALA A 15 -4.15 -14.04 -11.07
N ALA A 16 -4.98 -13.77 -12.09
CA ALA A 16 -6.41 -14.05 -12.02
C ALA A 16 -6.71 -15.53 -12.24
N ALA A 17 -5.75 -16.28 -12.79
CA ALA A 17 -5.86 -17.71 -13.06
C ALA A 17 -4.49 -18.34 -12.85
N ALA A 18 -4.34 -19.63 -13.21
CA ALA A 18 -3.04 -20.28 -13.17
C ALA A 18 -2.02 -19.46 -13.98
N PRO A 19 -0.80 -19.24 -13.48
CA PRO A 19 0.16 -18.32 -14.12
C PRO A 19 0.44 -18.65 -15.57
N GLU A 20 0.45 -19.93 -15.93
CA GLU A 20 0.71 -20.37 -17.31
C GLU A 20 -0.46 -20.10 -18.27
N LEU A 21 -1.63 -19.74 -17.74
CA LEU A 21 -2.83 -19.51 -18.53
C LEU A 21 -3.29 -18.06 -18.50
N THR A 22 -2.62 -17.18 -17.74
CA THR A 22 -3.06 -15.81 -17.61
C THR A 22 -2.04 -14.86 -18.21
N GLU A 23 -2.53 -13.83 -18.88
CA GLU A 23 -1.73 -12.74 -19.41
C GLU A 23 -1.99 -11.43 -18.66
N THR A 24 -2.91 -11.46 -17.70
CA THR A 24 -3.27 -10.28 -16.92
C THR A 24 -3.09 -10.53 -15.44
N PHE A 25 -2.70 -9.49 -14.73
CA PHE A 25 -2.48 -9.55 -13.30
C PHE A 25 -3.20 -8.38 -12.63
N ARG A 26 -3.75 -8.65 -11.45
CA ARG A 26 -4.27 -7.58 -10.60
C ARG A 26 -3.10 -6.98 -9.83
N VAL A 27 -3.01 -5.66 -9.88
CA VAL A 27 -1.99 -4.92 -9.11
C VAL A 27 -2.60 -4.52 -7.78
N GLN A 28 -1.91 -4.84 -6.71
CA GLN A 28 -2.40 -4.59 -5.36
C GLN A 28 -1.26 -4.12 -4.48
N THR A 29 -1.57 -3.21 -3.55
CA THR A 29 -0.58 -2.73 -2.59
C THR A 29 -0.51 -3.70 -1.42
N GLY A 30 0.69 -4.13 -1.06
CA GLY A 30 0.94 -5.01 0.06
C GLY A 30 2.06 -4.49 0.94
N GLY A 31 2.49 -5.33 1.87
CA GLY A 31 3.51 -5.00 2.84
C GLY A 31 2.94 -4.95 4.25
N TRP A 32 3.73 -5.34 5.23
CA TRP A 32 3.27 -5.43 6.61
C TRP A 32 2.82 -4.07 7.16
N GLY A 33 3.62 -3.02 6.92
CA GLY A 33 3.26 -1.68 7.38
C GLY A 33 2.00 -1.17 6.70
N ALA A 34 1.90 -1.36 5.39
CA ALA A 34 0.73 -0.95 4.63
C ALA A 34 -0.51 -1.70 5.09
N ASP A 35 -0.41 -3.02 5.26
CA ASP A 35 -1.53 -3.84 5.69
C ASP A 35 -2.00 -3.46 7.09
N PHE A 36 -1.06 -3.23 8.01
CA PHE A 36 -1.41 -2.79 9.36
C PHE A 36 -2.16 -1.45 9.32
N CYS A 37 -1.65 -0.48 8.59
CA CYS A 37 -2.27 0.84 8.51
C CYS A 37 -3.67 0.77 7.91
N ARG A 38 -3.87 -0.03 6.87
CA ARG A 38 -5.19 -0.18 6.26
C ARG A 38 -6.19 -0.80 7.23
N GLN A 39 -5.77 -1.83 7.95
CA GLN A 39 -6.64 -2.48 8.95
C GLN A 39 -7.00 -1.52 10.07
N TYR A 40 -6.01 -0.78 10.55
CA TYR A 40 -6.24 0.18 11.63
C TYR A 40 -7.20 1.29 11.19
N ALA A 41 -7.02 1.81 9.99
CA ALA A 41 -7.91 2.83 9.42
C ALA A 41 -9.33 2.28 9.23
N ALA A 42 -9.46 1.03 8.77
CA ALA A 42 -10.76 0.40 8.58
C ALA A 42 -11.52 0.24 9.91
N LEU A 43 -10.81 0.13 11.02
CA LEU A 43 -11.41 0.04 12.34
C LEU A 43 -11.71 1.40 12.96
N GLY A 44 -11.53 2.48 12.21
CA GLY A 44 -11.83 3.83 12.67
C GLY A 44 -10.67 4.57 13.30
N GLY A 45 -9.48 3.98 13.30
CA GLY A 45 -8.29 4.64 13.80
C GLY A 45 -7.66 5.56 12.78
N GLN A 46 -6.71 6.38 13.24
CA GLN A 46 -5.91 7.24 12.38
C GLN A 46 -4.51 6.63 12.27
N ALA A 47 -4.13 6.23 11.06
CA ALA A 47 -2.84 5.60 10.81
C ALA A 47 -2.06 6.39 9.77
N ALA A 48 -0.79 6.63 10.07
CA ALA A 48 0.16 7.21 9.13
C ALA A 48 1.28 6.20 8.90
N LEU A 49 1.75 6.14 7.67
CA LEU A 49 2.82 5.21 7.28
C LEU A 49 4.06 6.01 6.89
N LEU A 50 5.17 5.71 7.55
CA LEU A 50 6.49 6.21 7.18
C LEU A 50 7.22 5.10 6.43
N ALA A 51 7.38 5.28 5.14
CA ALA A 51 8.00 4.29 4.26
C ALA A 51 8.57 4.98 3.03
N GLN A 52 9.36 4.25 2.27
CA GLN A 52 9.98 4.75 1.05
C GLN A 52 9.44 4.02 -0.16
N LEU A 53 9.07 4.78 -1.19
CA LEU A 53 8.52 4.26 -2.45
C LEU A 53 9.32 4.79 -3.62
N GLY A 54 9.22 4.13 -4.75
CA GLY A 54 9.80 4.64 -6.00
C GLY A 54 9.05 5.89 -6.47
N ALA A 55 9.79 6.86 -6.98
CA ALA A 55 9.23 8.06 -7.59
C ALA A 55 8.85 7.76 -9.05
N ASP A 56 7.90 6.86 -9.23
CA ASP A 56 7.46 6.33 -10.52
C ASP A 56 5.96 6.02 -10.47
N PRO A 57 5.37 5.60 -11.60
CA PRO A 57 3.93 5.28 -11.61
C PRO A 57 3.51 4.21 -10.61
N PHE A 58 4.38 3.23 -10.32
CA PHE A 58 4.04 2.17 -9.37
C PHE A 58 4.01 2.70 -7.94
N GLY A 59 4.98 3.52 -7.56
CA GLY A 59 5.00 4.16 -6.24
C GLY A 59 3.81 5.09 -6.04
N ARG A 60 3.46 5.87 -7.06
CA ARG A 60 2.28 6.75 -7.00
C ARG A 60 0.99 5.94 -6.89
N LYS A 61 0.91 4.81 -7.59
CA LYS A 61 -0.27 3.93 -7.50
C LYS A 61 -0.42 3.37 -6.09
N ALA A 62 0.67 2.92 -5.49
CA ALA A 62 0.65 2.41 -4.11
C ALA A 62 0.17 3.49 -3.14
N ALA A 63 0.71 4.70 -3.25
CA ALA A 63 0.29 5.81 -2.40
C ALA A 63 -1.19 6.14 -2.58
N ALA A 64 -1.68 6.14 -3.81
CA ALA A 64 -3.09 6.43 -4.09
C ALA A 64 -4.00 5.37 -3.49
N GLN A 65 -3.62 4.10 -3.55
CA GLN A 65 -4.41 3.02 -2.96
C GLN A 65 -4.46 3.14 -1.43
N LEU A 66 -3.34 3.46 -0.81
CA LEU A 66 -3.29 3.65 0.64
C LEU A 66 -4.14 4.84 1.07
N ALA A 67 -4.06 5.94 0.34
CA ALA A 67 -4.87 7.12 0.63
C ALA A 67 -6.36 6.82 0.49
N ALA A 68 -6.75 6.06 -0.53
CA ALA A 68 -8.14 5.66 -0.73
C ALA A 68 -8.65 4.78 0.42
N ASP A 69 -7.76 4.04 1.06
CA ASP A 69 -8.09 3.19 2.21
C ASP A 69 -8.02 3.94 3.54
N GLY A 70 -7.81 5.25 3.50
CA GLY A 70 -7.84 6.09 4.69
C GLY A 70 -6.51 6.22 5.42
N VAL A 71 -5.41 5.78 4.83
CA VAL A 71 -4.08 5.90 5.44
C VAL A 71 -3.51 7.29 5.16
N ASP A 72 -2.93 7.91 6.18
CA ASP A 72 -2.22 9.17 6.03
C ASP A 72 -0.88 8.90 5.32
N CYS A 73 -0.75 9.41 4.11
CA CYS A 73 0.41 9.21 3.25
C CYS A 73 1.39 10.40 3.27
N SER A 74 1.19 11.37 4.16
CA SER A 74 2.01 12.58 4.19
C SER A 74 3.47 12.31 4.55
N ARG A 75 3.76 11.15 5.12
CA ARG A 75 5.12 10.78 5.53
C ARG A 75 5.77 9.73 4.62
N LEU A 76 5.14 9.45 3.47
CA LEU A 76 5.76 8.60 2.46
C LEU A 76 6.85 9.39 1.76
N CYS A 77 8.00 8.75 1.56
CA CYS A 77 9.13 9.32 0.83
C CYS A 77 9.26 8.66 -0.52
N PHE A 78 9.53 9.45 -1.55
CA PHE A 78 9.67 8.95 -2.91
C PHE A 78 11.09 9.18 -3.40
N THR A 79 11.70 8.15 -4.02
CA THR A 79 13.08 8.26 -4.53
C THR A 79 13.23 7.80 -5.97
#